data_8b76195b20f368ac4b84c372c8e123d7
#
_entry.id   8b76195b20f368ac4b84c372c8e123d7
#
_cell.length_a   1.000
_cell.length_b   1.000
_cell.length_c   1.000
_cell.angle_alpha   90.00
_cell.angle_beta   90.00
_cell.angle_gamma   90.00
#
_symmetry.space_group_name_H-M   'P 1'
#
loop_
_entity.id
_entity.type
_entity.pdbx_description
1 polymer ?
#
loop_
_entity_poly.entity_id
_entity_poly.type
_entity_poly.pdbx_seq_one_letter_code
_entity_poly.pdbx_strand_id
1 'polypeptide(L)'
;LGSKLKQQAERDQTFYLFSPDETTSNKLDEIYQATSRAWGVSLPQKKWDLPESPDGRIVELLSENVLFSVMIGHLLSNEPAMMTSYEAFFTIILSQIIQHLKFLEQSEEIQWRPKYPSVNLLSTSTCWRQDHNGFSHQSPILISSLLDRPGNHVNCFFPVDATAVDPCFDFLIQSKNQVNLVTFNKTEEPIWQTEVEAKQNFLAGCGLFEFISNKNTAGDFDYLFVTAGDIATREAVEAIKILRQDLPEMHFGLINVSSLTHGAIGTTTRPLSQTDFDHLFGQSAPITANFHGYPNTFTDILSNYTDKKRIKSHGFEEQGSTVTPFAMLTMNHASRLHLALDVVILLGRSDLIEKYQKQLELYNSYALEHGIDHPELGIDN
;
A
#
# COMPACT_ATOMS: atom_id res chain seq x y z
N LEU A 1 -6.43 2.31 -11.87
CA LEU A 1 -7.19 1.14 -11.38
C LEU A 1 -8.62 1.15 -11.93
N GLY A 2 -9.35 2.29 -11.94
CA GLY A 2 -10.71 2.38 -12.52
C GLY A 2 -10.79 1.81 -13.93
N SER A 3 -9.84 2.15 -14.82
CA SER A 3 -9.77 1.62 -16.17
C SER A 3 -9.54 0.10 -16.22
N LYS A 4 -8.78 -0.46 -15.31
CA LYS A 4 -8.59 -1.93 -15.20
C LYS A 4 -9.85 -2.65 -14.75
N LEU A 5 -10.57 -2.10 -13.78
CA LEU A 5 -11.87 -2.63 -13.35
C LEU A 5 -12.88 -2.60 -14.49
N LYS A 6 -12.94 -1.49 -15.25
CA LYS A 6 -13.76 -1.38 -16.45
C LYS A 6 -13.42 -2.48 -17.46
N GLN A 7 -12.14 -2.61 -17.84
CA GLN A 7 -11.67 -3.64 -18.79
C GLN A 7 -12.04 -5.05 -18.33
N GLN A 8 -11.89 -5.34 -17.03
CA GLN A 8 -12.26 -6.63 -16.45
C GLN A 8 -13.78 -6.87 -16.56
N ALA A 9 -14.59 -5.87 -16.22
CA ALA A 9 -16.04 -5.95 -16.32
C ALA A 9 -16.55 -6.10 -17.77
N GLU A 10 -15.82 -5.57 -18.76
CA GLU A 10 -16.11 -5.76 -20.19
C GLU A 10 -15.77 -7.19 -20.67
N ARG A 11 -14.64 -7.75 -20.17
CA ARG A 11 -14.16 -9.08 -20.58
C ARG A 11 -14.92 -10.22 -19.93
N ASP A 12 -15.33 -10.03 -18.68
CA ASP A 12 -15.94 -11.08 -17.86
C ASP A 12 -17.27 -10.61 -17.28
N GLN A 13 -18.35 -11.15 -17.80
CA GLN A 13 -19.71 -10.81 -17.37
C GLN A 13 -20.08 -11.41 -15.99
N THR A 14 -19.21 -12.27 -15.44
CA THR A 14 -19.38 -12.84 -14.09
C THR A 14 -18.58 -12.07 -13.03
N PHE A 15 -17.76 -11.08 -13.43
CA PHE A 15 -17.00 -10.23 -12.53
C PHE A 15 -17.90 -9.20 -11.83
N TYR A 16 -17.81 -9.13 -10.49
CA TYR A 16 -18.54 -8.17 -9.66
C TYR A 16 -17.59 -7.28 -8.84
N LEU A 17 -17.98 -6.01 -8.68
CA LEU A 17 -17.37 -5.09 -7.71
C LEU A 17 -18.34 -4.88 -6.54
N PHE A 18 -17.82 -5.01 -5.32
CA PHE A 18 -18.52 -4.74 -4.06
C PHE A 18 -17.96 -3.47 -3.44
N SER A 19 -18.83 -2.53 -3.06
CA SER A 19 -18.43 -1.22 -2.53
C SER A 19 -19.44 -0.73 -1.49
N PRO A 20 -19.02 -0.16 -0.34
CA PRO A 20 -19.93 0.43 0.62
C PRO A 20 -20.35 1.87 0.24
N ASP A 21 -20.82 2.08 -1.02
CA ASP A 21 -21.16 3.39 -1.60
C ASP A 21 -19.93 4.31 -1.78
N GLU A 22 -18.79 3.73 -2.07
CA GLU A 22 -17.50 4.45 -2.15
C GLU A 22 -16.82 4.38 -3.52
N THR A 23 -17.47 3.83 -4.54
CA THR A 23 -16.88 3.62 -5.87
C THR A 23 -16.37 4.94 -6.47
N THR A 24 -17.19 5.99 -6.45
CA THR A 24 -16.83 7.31 -6.99
C THR A 24 -15.81 8.03 -6.10
N SER A 25 -15.99 8.01 -4.79
CA SER A 25 -15.06 8.67 -3.85
C SER A 25 -13.65 8.04 -3.87
N ASN A 26 -13.54 6.77 -4.26
CA ASN A 26 -12.29 6.05 -4.44
C ASN A 26 -11.72 6.17 -5.88
N LYS A 27 -12.29 7.03 -6.73
CA LYS A 27 -11.83 7.25 -8.12
C LYS A 27 -11.91 5.99 -8.99
N LEU A 28 -12.91 5.15 -8.77
CA LEU A 28 -13.14 3.90 -9.50
C LEU A 28 -14.32 3.99 -10.49
N ASP A 29 -14.88 5.16 -10.67
CA ASP A 29 -16.10 5.45 -11.43
C ASP A 29 -16.04 5.10 -12.92
N GLU A 30 -14.85 4.90 -13.51
CA GLU A 30 -14.73 4.41 -14.90
C GLU A 30 -15.45 3.07 -15.12
N ILE A 31 -15.61 2.23 -14.08
CA ILE A 31 -16.31 0.94 -14.18
C ILE A 31 -17.80 1.11 -14.59
N TYR A 32 -18.42 2.27 -14.28
CA TYR A 32 -19.80 2.57 -14.68
C TYR A 32 -19.97 2.67 -16.21
N GLN A 33 -18.89 2.75 -16.97
CA GLN A 33 -18.93 2.70 -18.43
C GLN A 33 -19.12 1.26 -18.96
N ALA A 34 -18.80 0.23 -18.15
CA ALA A 34 -18.90 -1.18 -18.51
C ALA A 34 -20.11 -1.88 -17.87
N THR A 35 -20.59 -1.41 -16.74
CA THR A 35 -21.71 -1.97 -16.01
C THR A 35 -22.36 -0.91 -15.12
N SER A 36 -23.50 -1.24 -14.51
CA SER A 36 -24.24 -0.36 -13.61
C SER A 36 -24.24 -0.90 -12.19
N ARG A 37 -24.79 -0.10 -11.25
CA ARG A 37 -25.13 -0.57 -9.92
C ARG A 37 -26.23 -1.64 -10.01
N ALA A 38 -26.09 -2.69 -9.19
CA ALA A 38 -27.11 -3.72 -9.03
C ALA A 38 -28.30 -3.16 -8.24
N TRP A 39 -29.46 -3.00 -8.90
CA TRP A 39 -30.64 -2.43 -8.25
C TRP A 39 -31.91 -3.19 -8.65
N GLY A 40 -32.55 -3.81 -7.66
CA GLY A 40 -33.72 -4.68 -7.90
C GLY A 40 -35.01 -3.99 -8.32
N VAL A 41 -35.06 -2.66 -8.30
CA VAL A 41 -36.26 -1.87 -8.61
C VAL A 41 -35.86 -0.75 -9.60
N SER A 42 -36.57 -0.67 -10.71
CA SER A 42 -36.42 0.46 -11.64
C SER A 42 -36.99 1.73 -11.03
N LEU A 43 -36.15 2.71 -10.78
CA LEU A 43 -36.53 4.06 -10.38
C LEU A 43 -36.41 5.02 -11.56
N PRO A 44 -37.20 6.12 -11.59
CA PRO A 44 -37.00 7.17 -12.59
C PRO A 44 -35.63 7.82 -12.40
N GLN A 45 -34.73 7.61 -13.37
CA GLN A 45 -33.38 8.17 -13.32
C GLN A 45 -33.39 9.68 -13.60
N LYS A 46 -32.63 10.43 -12.80
CA LYS A 46 -32.31 11.84 -13.02
C LYS A 46 -30.97 11.95 -13.74
N LYS A 47 -30.73 13.11 -14.34
CA LYS A 47 -29.51 13.36 -15.15
C LYS A 47 -28.18 13.11 -14.40
N TRP A 48 -28.19 13.23 -13.07
CA TRP A 48 -27.01 13.07 -12.20
C TRP A 48 -26.98 11.76 -11.43
N ASP A 49 -27.98 10.87 -11.64
CA ASP A 49 -27.97 9.57 -10.97
C ASP A 49 -26.95 8.64 -11.67
N LEU A 50 -26.27 7.83 -10.85
CA LEU A 50 -25.42 6.76 -11.38
C LEU A 50 -26.30 5.71 -12.08
N PRO A 51 -25.78 5.01 -13.10
CA PRO A 51 -26.55 4.01 -13.81
C PRO A 51 -26.89 2.84 -12.91
N GLU A 52 -28.18 2.43 -12.92
CA GLU A 52 -28.75 1.35 -12.13
C GLU A 52 -29.48 0.36 -13.03
N SER A 53 -29.36 -0.94 -12.70
CA SER A 53 -30.05 -2.01 -13.43
C SER A 53 -30.16 -3.26 -12.54
N PRO A 54 -31.21 -4.09 -12.70
CA PRO A 54 -31.26 -5.41 -12.08
C PRO A 54 -30.08 -6.32 -12.47
N ASP A 55 -29.53 -6.12 -13.68
CA ASP A 55 -28.37 -6.87 -14.20
C ASP A 55 -27.04 -6.15 -13.91
N GLY A 56 -27.05 -5.12 -13.09
CA GLY A 56 -25.85 -4.39 -12.68
C GLY A 56 -24.89 -5.28 -11.88
N ARG A 57 -23.59 -5.03 -12.01
CA ARG A 57 -22.53 -5.84 -11.36
C ARG A 57 -21.68 -5.04 -10.38
N ILE A 58 -22.14 -3.87 -10.00
CA ILE A 58 -21.57 -3.09 -8.88
C ILE A 58 -22.60 -3.16 -7.75
N VAL A 59 -22.24 -3.90 -6.70
CA VAL A 59 -23.10 -4.07 -5.51
C VAL A 59 -22.69 -3.03 -4.48
N GLU A 60 -23.55 -2.04 -4.28
CA GLU A 60 -23.32 -0.98 -3.29
C GLU A 60 -24.28 -1.10 -2.12
N LEU A 61 -23.71 -1.23 -0.91
CA LEU A 61 -24.47 -1.33 0.33
C LEU A 61 -23.59 -0.80 1.48
N LEU A 62 -24.10 0.13 2.26
CA LEU A 62 -23.42 0.72 3.43
C LEU A 62 -23.27 -0.29 4.59
N SER A 63 -22.60 -1.40 4.32
CA SER A 63 -22.27 -2.43 5.30
C SER A 63 -21.18 -3.36 4.77
N GLU A 64 -19.97 -3.17 5.19
CA GLU A 64 -18.81 -4.00 4.82
C GLU A 64 -19.04 -5.47 5.16
N ASN A 65 -19.65 -5.76 6.33
CA ASN A 65 -19.96 -7.13 6.75
C ASN A 65 -20.87 -7.86 5.78
N VAL A 66 -21.94 -7.21 5.33
CA VAL A 66 -22.92 -7.80 4.40
C VAL A 66 -22.27 -7.95 3.02
N LEU A 67 -21.59 -6.90 2.53
CA LEU A 67 -20.88 -6.93 1.26
C LEU A 67 -19.87 -8.07 1.19
N PHE A 68 -19.03 -8.22 2.22
CA PHE A 68 -18.06 -9.30 2.28
C PHE A 68 -18.73 -10.67 2.29
N SER A 69 -19.80 -10.84 3.06
CA SER A 69 -20.55 -12.11 3.09
C SER A 69 -21.14 -12.49 1.73
N VAL A 70 -21.72 -11.50 1.02
CA VAL A 70 -22.27 -11.71 -0.33
C VAL A 70 -21.17 -12.02 -1.32
N MET A 71 -20.05 -11.27 -1.26
CA MET A 71 -18.86 -11.52 -2.10
C MET A 71 -18.31 -12.93 -1.90
N ILE A 72 -18.21 -13.44 -0.66
CA ILE A 72 -17.76 -14.82 -0.41
C ILE A 72 -18.71 -15.84 -1.08
N GLY A 73 -20.03 -15.63 -1.00
CA GLY A 73 -20.99 -16.47 -1.71
C GLY A 73 -20.78 -16.49 -3.22
N HIS A 74 -20.46 -15.32 -3.79
CA HIS A 74 -20.17 -15.16 -5.22
C HIS A 74 -18.85 -15.89 -5.61
N LEU A 75 -17.78 -15.70 -4.85
CA LEU A 75 -16.51 -16.40 -5.07
C LEU A 75 -16.66 -17.93 -4.98
N LEU A 76 -17.46 -18.43 -4.05
CA LEU A 76 -17.75 -19.87 -3.90
C LEU A 76 -18.55 -20.44 -5.08
N SER A 77 -19.23 -19.61 -5.86
CA SER A 77 -19.83 -19.96 -7.15
C SER A 77 -18.82 -19.99 -8.30
N ASN A 78 -17.52 -19.80 -8.00
CA ASN A 78 -16.39 -19.73 -8.93
C ASN A 78 -16.45 -18.51 -9.85
N GLU A 79 -17.05 -17.41 -9.41
CA GLU A 79 -17.15 -16.15 -10.12
C GLU A 79 -16.22 -15.12 -9.47
N PRO A 80 -15.37 -14.41 -10.25
CA PRO A 80 -14.40 -13.48 -9.69
C PRO A 80 -15.06 -12.19 -9.18
N ALA A 81 -14.51 -11.68 -8.09
CA ALA A 81 -14.97 -10.42 -7.50
C ALA A 81 -13.83 -9.65 -6.84
N MET A 82 -14.08 -8.35 -6.65
CA MET A 82 -13.25 -7.47 -5.82
C MET A 82 -14.16 -6.66 -4.88
N MET A 83 -13.61 -6.29 -3.72
CA MET A 83 -14.28 -5.38 -2.79
C MET A 83 -13.37 -4.18 -2.56
N THR A 84 -13.92 -2.97 -2.66
CA THR A 84 -13.25 -1.74 -2.27
C THR A 84 -13.87 -1.18 -1.00
N SER A 85 -13.06 -0.57 -0.15
CA SER A 85 -13.49 0.25 0.98
C SER A 85 -12.35 1.16 1.44
N TYR A 86 -12.64 2.11 2.31
CA TYR A 86 -11.62 2.88 3.00
C TYR A 86 -10.80 1.97 3.91
N GLU A 87 -9.50 2.25 3.99
CA GLU A 87 -8.55 1.42 4.75
C GLU A 87 -9.01 1.14 6.18
N ALA A 88 -9.45 2.17 6.91
CA ALA A 88 -9.88 2.04 8.29
C ALA A 88 -11.10 1.12 8.47
N PHE A 89 -11.98 1.06 7.47
CA PHE A 89 -13.24 0.31 7.58
C PHE A 89 -13.10 -1.17 7.24
N PHE A 90 -12.05 -1.57 6.56
CA PHE A 90 -11.78 -2.99 6.35
C PHE A 90 -11.57 -3.78 7.65
N THR A 91 -11.25 -3.12 8.76
CA THR A 91 -11.18 -3.78 10.07
C THR A 91 -12.52 -4.39 10.50
N ILE A 92 -13.65 -3.84 10.03
CA ILE A 92 -15.00 -4.32 10.31
C ILE A 92 -15.17 -5.78 9.85
N ILE A 93 -14.51 -6.19 8.77
CA ILE A 93 -14.60 -7.56 8.21
C ILE A 93 -13.46 -8.48 8.63
N LEU A 94 -12.54 -8.07 9.48
CA LEU A 94 -11.36 -8.86 9.88
C LEU A 94 -11.75 -10.26 10.39
N SER A 95 -12.77 -10.36 11.24
CA SER A 95 -13.21 -11.65 11.78
C SER A 95 -13.74 -12.58 10.69
N GLN A 96 -14.43 -12.05 9.69
CA GLN A 96 -14.92 -12.81 8.54
C GLN A 96 -13.78 -13.26 7.62
N ILE A 97 -12.78 -12.41 7.41
CA ILE A 97 -11.55 -12.78 6.68
C ILE A 97 -10.85 -13.95 7.37
N ILE A 98 -10.69 -13.89 8.71
CA ILE A 98 -10.06 -14.98 9.48
C ILE A 98 -10.85 -16.27 9.34
N GLN A 99 -12.18 -16.24 9.37
CA GLN A 99 -13.01 -17.46 9.15
C GLN A 99 -12.86 -17.98 7.72
N HIS A 100 -12.81 -17.09 6.74
CA HIS A 100 -12.58 -17.50 5.34
C HIS A 100 -11.19 -18.13 5.14
N LEU A 101 -10.14 -17.59 5.76
CA LEU A 101 -8.80 -18.18 5.72
C LEU A 101 -8.77 -19.60 6.30
N LYS A 102 -9.45 -19.82 7.43
CA LYS A 102 -9.59 -21.18 7.99
C LYS A 102 -10.36 -22.11 7.05
N PHE A 103 -11.38 -21.62 6.38
CA PHE A 103 -12.10 -22.37 5.37
C PHE A 103 -11.19 -22.75 4.20
N LEU A 104 -10.35 -21.82 3.70
CA LEU A 104 -9.39 -22.12 2.61
C LEU A 104 -8.41 -23.22 3.03
N GLU A 105 -7.81 -23.12 4.21
CA GLU A 105 -6.88 -24.13 4.74
C GLU A 105 -7.52 -25.53 4.78
N GLN A 106 -8.74 -25.63 5.34
CA GLN A 106 -9.46 -26.90 5.39
C GLN A 106 -9.88 -27.40 4.01
N SER A 107 -10.24 -26.50 3.09
CA SER A 107 -10.68 -26.89 1.75
C SER A 107 -9.55 -27.47 0.91
N GLU A 108 -8.31 -27.10 1.15
CA GLU A 108 -7.14 -27.64 0.43
C GLU A 108 -6.83 -29.10 0.81
N GLU A 109 -7.27 -29.57 1.96
CA GLU A 109 -7.16 -30.98 2.35
C GLU A 109 -8.11 -31.91 1.55
N ILE A 110 -9.10 -31.32 0.86
CA ILE A 110 -10.14 -32.03 0.14
C ILE A 110 -9.81 -32.08 -1.36
N GLN A 111 -9.26 -33.20 -1.83
CA GLN A 111 -8.73 -33.34 -3.19
C GLN A 111 -9.70 -33.07 -4.34
N TRP A 112 -11.00 -33.31 -4.15
CA TRP A 112 -12.02 -33.08 -5.18
C TRP A 112 -12.54 -31.64 -5.24
N ARG A 113 -12.18 -30.80 -4.28
CA ARG A 113 -12.64 -29.43 -4.21
C ARG A 113 -11.87 -28.53 -5.17
N PRO A 114 -12.54 -27.71 -6.01
CA PRO A 114 -11.84 -26.79 -6.89
C PRO A 114 -11.22 -25.64 -6.05
N LYS A 115 -10.18 -25.02 -6.60
CA LYS A 115 -9.68 -23.74 -6.10
C LYS A 115 -10.64 -22.62 -6.53
N TYR A 116 -11.02 -21.77 -5.60
CA TYR A 116 -11.91 -20.63 -5.84
C TYR A 116 -11.13 -19.37 -6.23
N PRO A 117 -11.75 -18.40 -6.94
CA PRO A 117 -11.19 -17.08 -7.09
C PRO A 117 -10.83 -16.48 -5.72
N SER A 118 -9.73 -15.75 -5.67
CA SER A 118 -9.26 -15.16 -4.41
C SER A 118 -10.15 -14.01 -3.94
N VAL A 119 -10.18 -13.80 -2.63
CA VAL A 119 -10.68 -12.56 -2.03
C VAL A 119 -9.70 -11.44 -2.38
N ASN A 120 -10.16 -10.44 -3.13
CA ASN A 120 -9.36 -9.28 -3.52
C ASN A 120 -9.95 -8.02 -2.87
N LEU A 121 -9.21 -7.43 -1.94
CA LEU A 121 -9.58 -6.23 -1.19
C LEU A 121 -8.77 -5.05 -1.69
N LEU A 122 -9.45 -4.02 -2.17
CA LEU A 122 -8.85 -2.78 -2.67
C LEU A 122 -8.99 -1.71 -1.58
N SER A 123 -7.94 -1.55 -0.78
CA SER A 123 -7.84 -0.58 0.31
C SER A 123 -7.40 0.76 -0.25
N THR A 124 -8.30 1.69 -0.25
CA THR A 124 -8.10 3.06 -0.72
C THR A 124 -8.37 4.05 0.41
N SER A 125 -8.23 5.35 0.16
CA SER A 125 -8.46 6.35 1.20
C SER A 125 -7.64 6.02 2.45
N THR A 126 -6.34 5.90 2.25
CA THR A 126 -5.36 5.41 3.23
C THR A 126 -5.17 6.37 4.41
N CYS A 127 -4.70 5.87 5.54
CA CYS A 127 -4.46 6.66 6.76
C CYS A 127 -3.63 7.93 6.49
N TRP A 128 -2.70 7.90 5.53
CA TRP A 128 -1.85 9.03 5.17
C TRP A 128 -2.55 10.16 4.40
N ARG A 129 -3.74 9.90 3.86
CA ARG A 129 -4.52 10.85 3.05
C ARG A 129 -5.96 10.99 3.55
N GLN A 130 -6.19 10.67 4.83
CA GLN A 130 -7.43 10.94 5.56
C GLN A 130 -7.23 11.98 6.69
N ASP A 131 -6.27 12.84 6.50
CA ASP A 131 -5.91 13.96 7.36
C ASP A 131 -7.12 14.88 7.66
N HIS A 132 -7.98 15.12 6.66
CA HIS A 132 -9.19 15.95 6.80
C HIS A 132 -10.35 15.26 7.52
N ASN A 133 -10.37 13.93 7.64
CA ASN A 133 -11.41 13.15 8.32
C ASN A 133 -11.05 12.79 9.77
N GLY A 134 -9.78 12.92 10.15
CA GLY A 134 -9.28 12.60 11.48
C GLY A 134 -9.25 11.10 11.80
N PHE A 135 -9.05 10.76 13.06
CA PHE A 135 -8.75 9.41 13.53
C PHE A 135 -9.76 8.34 13.14
N SER A 136 -11.05 8.68 13.00
CA SER A 136 -12.09 7.71 12.61
C SER A 136 -11.86 7.07 11.24
N HIS A 137 -11.02 7.70 10.39
CA HIS A 137 -10.71 7.25 9.03
C HIS A 137 -9.24 6.86 8.85
N GLN A 138 -8.48 6.80 9.94
CA GLN A 138 -7.04 6.53 9.91
C GLN A 138 -6.73 5.26 10.67
N SER A 139 -6.54 4.13 10.00
CA SER A 139 -6.10 2.88 10.63
C SER A 139 -5.63 1.85 9.61
N PRO A 140 -4.34 1.52 9.58
CA PRO A 140 -3.78 0.46 8.75
C PRO A 140 -3.76 -0.91 9.44
N ILE A 141 -4.47 -1.10 10.55
CA ILE A 141 -4.39 -2.29 11.41
C ILE A 141 -4.68 -3.61 10.68
N LEU A 142 -5.48 -3.58 9.59
CA LEU A 142 -5.76 -4.79 8.83
C LEU A 142 -4.49 -5.40 8.25
N ILE A 143 -3.54 -4.57 7.78
CA ILE A 143 -2.26 -5.01 7.20
C ILE A 143 -1.50 -5.89 8.21
N SER A 144 -1.25 -5.36 9.42
CA SER A 144 -0.54 -6.11 10.46
C SER A 144 -1.30 -7.36 10.89
N SER A 145 -2.63 -7.25 11.08
CA SER A 145 -3.46 -8.39 11.46
C SER A 145 -3.43 -9.55 10.46
N LEU A 146 -3.28 -9.24 9.18
CA LEU A 146 -3.15 -10.24 8.12
C LEU A 146 -1.74 -10.81 8.03
N LEU A 147 -0.70 -9.97 8.11
CA LEU A 147 0.70 -10.38 8.01
C LEU A 147 1.20 -11.16 9.23
N ASP A 148 0.67 -10.85 10.42
CA ASP A 148 1.01 -11.56 11.67
C ASP A 148 0.38 -12.96 11.73
N ARG A 149 -0.66 -13.22 10.95
CA ARG A 149 -1.32 -14.52 10.94
C ARG A 149 -0.48 -15.56 10.19
N PRO A 150 -0.05 -16.66 10.85
CA PRO A 150 0.63 -17.76 10.18
C PRO A 150 -0.24 -18.38 9.08
N GLY A 151 0.37 -18.78 7.97
CA GLY A 151 -0.29 -19.45 6.85
C GLY A 151 0.17 -18.92 5.49
N ASN A 152 -0.28 -19.59 4.42
CA ASN A 152 0.19 -19.35 3.04
C ASN A 152 -0.92 -18.79 2.15
N HIS A 153 -1.90 -18.08 2.71
CA HIS A 153 -3.07 -17.62 1.97
C HIS A 153 -3.24 -16.09 1.95
N VAL A 154 -2.26 -15.34 2.47
CA VAL A 154 -2.35 -13.87 2.55
C VAL A 154 -1.24 -13.22 1.76
N ASN A 155 -1.60 -12.26 0.91
CA ASN A 155 -0.68 -11.33 0.27
C ASN A 155 -1.14 -9.90 0.53
N CYS A 156 -0.21 -9.02 0.88
CA CYS A 156 -0.41 -7.57 0.96
C CYS A 156 0.44 -6.90 -0.11
N PHE A 157 -0.19 -6.12 -0.98
CA PHE A 157 0.44 -5.43 -2.09
C PHE A 157 0.45 -3.92 -1.85
N PHE A 158 1.56 -3.30 -2.24
CA PHE A 158 1.79 -1.87 -2.11
C PHE A 158 2.26 -1.28 -3.45
N PRO A 159 1.35 -1.13 -4.44
CA PRO A 159 1.69 -0.46 -5.69
C PRO A 159 2.17 0.96 -5.41
N VAL A 160 3.39 1.27 -5.83
CA VAL A 160 4.05 2.55 -5.51
C VAL A 160 3.63 3.68 -6.44
N ASP A 161 3.12 3.34 -7.62
CA ASP A 161 2.67 4.26 -8.66
C ASP A 161 1.66 3.59 -9.61
N ALA A 162 1.20 4.33 -10.60
CA ALA A 162 0.20 3.85 -11.56
C ALA A 162 0.70 2.67 -12.41
N THR A 163 2.00 2.58 -12.70
CA THR A 163 2.56 1.47 -13.51
C THR A 163 2.61 0.16 -12.72
N ALA A 164 2.78 0.23 -11.40
CA ALA A 164 2.78 -0.92 -10.53
C ALA A 164 1.39 -1.55 -10.33
N VAL A 165 0.32 -0.81 -10.63
CA VAL A 165 -1.06 -1.32 -10.56
C VAL A 165 -1.30 -2.43 -11.58
N ASP A 166 -0.73 -2.34 -12.78
CA ASP A 166 -0.98 -3.30 -13.86
C ASP A 166 -0.58 -4.74 -13.51
N PRO A 167 0.69 -5.03 -13.15
CA PRO A 167 1.09 -6.39 -12.79
C PRO A 167 0.39 -6.88 -11.51
N CYS A 168 0.08 -5.98 -10.58
CA CYS A 168 -0.69 -6.31 -9.39
C CYS A 168 -2.11 -6.78 -9.76
N PHE A 169 -2.84 -6.01 -10.58
CA PHE A 169 -4.18 -6.34 -11.02
C PHE A 169 -4.24 -7.66 -11.79
N ASP A 170 -3.29 -7.90 -12.69
CA ASP A 170 -3.19 -9.16 -13.44
C ASP A 170 -3.00 -10.36 -12.49
N PHE A 171 -2.23 -10.19 -11.42
CA PHE A 171 -2.09 -11.22 -10.39
C PHE A 171 -3.40 -11.46 -9.63
N LEU A 172 -4.11 -10.39 -9.23
CA LEU A 172 -5.36 -10.49 -8.48
C LEU A 172 -6.42 -11.32 -9.23
N ILE A 173 -6.61 -11.05 -10.52
CA ILE A 173 -7.60 -11.74 -11.36
C ILE A 173 -7.27 -13.23 -11.53
N GLN A 174 -5.99 -13.59 -11.57
CA GLN A 174 -5.54 -14.97 -11.80
C GLN A 174 -5.41 -15.77 -10.50
N SER A 175 -5.28 -15.09 -9.36
CA SER A 175 -5.01 -15.76 -8.09
C SER A 175 -6.20 -16.59 -7.60
N LYS A 176 -5.90 -17.70 -6.95
CA LYS A 176 -6.88 -18.64 -6.41
C LYS A 176 -6.54 -18.98 -4.96
N ASN A 177 -7.57 -19.20 -4.13
CA ASN A 177 -7.45 -19.59 -2.72
C ASN A 177 -6.56 -18.64 -1.90
N GLN A 178 -6.59 -17.34 -2.18
CA GLN A 178 -5.82 -16.33 -1.45
C GLN A 178 -6.75 -15.24 -0.91
N VAL A 179 -6.26 -14.52 0.08
CA VAL A 179 -6.75 -13.19 0.48
C VAL A 179 -5.66 -12.20 0.10
N ASN A 180 -5.99 -11.33 -0.82
CA ASN A 180 -5.11 -10.31 -1.35
C ASN A 180 -5.62 -8.94 -0.86
N LEU A 181 -4.79 -8.21 -0.12
CA LEU A 181 -5.03 -6.83 0.26
C LEU A 181 -4.14 -5.93 -0.60
N VAL A 182 -4.72 -4.99 -1.31
CA VAL A 182 -3.97 -4.00 -2.09
C VAL A 182 -4.20 -2.64 -1.46
N THR A 183 -3.13 -1.98 -1.05
CA THR A 183 -3.19 -0.67 -0.41
C THR A 183 -2.52 0.37 -1.29
N PHE A 184 -3.25 1.43 -1.66
CA PHE A 184 -2.76 2.51 -2.50
C PHE A 184 -3.57 3.78 -2.29
N ASN A 185 -2.96 4.91 -2.62
CA ASN A 185 -3.60 6.21 -2.52
C ASN A 185 -4.52 6.49 -3.72
N LYS A 186 -5.53 7.31 -3.51
CA LYS A 186 -6.43 7.81 -4.59
C LYS A 186 -6.05 9.19 -5.12
N THR A 187 -5.00 9.81 -4.58
CA THR A 187 -4.46 11.08 -5.08
C THR A 187 -3.43 10.83 -6.17
N GLU A 188 -3.13 11.84 -6.94
CA GLU A 188 -2.09 11.77 -7.95
C GLU A 188 -0.71 11.69 -7.29
N GLU A 189 0.07 10.70 -7.69
CA GLU A 189 1.44 10.50 -7.22
C GLU A 189 2.39 10.41 -8.42
N PRO A 190 3.67 10.75 -8.26
CA PRO A 190 4.66 10.63 -9.33
C PRO A 190 4.81 9.20 -9.84
N ILE A 191 5.09 9.03 -11.12
CA ILE A 191 5.45 7.74 -11.72
C ILE A 191 6.96 7.56 -11.56
N TRP A 192 7.35 6.49 -10.87
CA TRP A 192 8.74 6.20 -10.53
C TRP A 192 9.39 5.15 -11.43
N GLN A 193 8.58 4.32 -12.09
CA GLN A 193 9.02 3.14 -12.81
C GLN A 193 8.46 3.11 -14.23
N THR A 194 9.18 2.48 -15.12
CA THR A 194 8.63 2.02 -16.39
C THR A 194 7.74 0.79 -16.18
N GLU A 195 6.88 0.46 -17.14
CA GLU A 195 6.05 -0.76 -17.09
C GLU A 195 6.89 -2.05 -16.95
N VAL A 196 8.08 -2.07 -17.55
CA VAL A 196 9.00 -3.21 -17.49
C VAL A 196 9.57 -3.37 -16.09
N GLU A 197 10.08 -2.29 -15.50
CA GLU A 197 10.59 -2.27 -14.13
C GLU A 197 9.51 -2.62 -13.12
N ALA A 198 8.32 -2.03 -13.24
CA ALA A 198 7.18 -2.33 -12.38
C ALA A 198 6.81 -3.82 -12.40
N LYS A 199 6.80 -4.45 -13.58
CA LYS A 199 6.55 -5.88 -13.71
C LYS A 199 7.67 -6.73 -13.09
N GLN A 200 8.92 -6.36 -13.30
CA GLN A 200 10.07 -7.07 -12.71
C GLN A 200 10.06 -6.96 -11.18
N ASN A 201 9.87 -5.77 -10.64
CA ASN A 201 9.81 -5.51 -9.21
C ASN A 201 8.62 -6.22 -8.55
N PHE A 202 7.47 -6.24 -9.20
CA PHE A 202 6.31 -6.98 -8.74
C PHE A 202 6.58 -8.49 -8.65
N LEU A 203 7.19 -9.08 -9.70
CA LEU A 203 7.51 -10.51 -9.73
C LEU A 203 8.58 -10.92 -8.71
N ALA A 204 9.51 -10.01 -8.41
CA ALA A 204 10.54 -10.24 -7.39
C ALA A 204 10.04 -9.94 -5.95
N GLY A 205 8.93 -9.20 -5.81
CA GLY A 205 8.40 -8.74 -4.53
C GLY A 205 9.04 -7.44 -4.03
N CYS A 206 10.19 -7.06 -4.58
CA CYS A 206 10.89 -5.79 -4.33
C CYS A 206 11.83 -5.46 -5.48
N GLY A 207 12.31 -4.20 -5.53
CA GLY A 207 13.27 -3.77 -6.54
C GLY A 207 14.04 -2.53 -6.13
N LEU A 208 15.26 -2.40 -6.67
CA LEU A 208 16.09 -1.22 -6.51
C LEU A 208 15.59 -0.11 -7.44
N PHE A 209 15.38 1.08 -6.90
CA PHE A 209 15.06 2.28 -7.68
C PHE A 209 16.34 2.94 -8.17
N GLU A 210 16.79 2.54 -9.37
CA GLU A 210 18.08 2.96 -9.92
C GLU A 210 18.16 4.47 -10.17
N PHE A 211 17.04 5.13 -10.52
CA PHE A 211 17.01 6.57 -10.81
C PHE A 211 17.44 7.45 -9.62
N ILE A 212 17.28 6.92 -8.39
CA ILE A 212 17.62 7.63 -7.14
C ILE A 212 18.73 6.92 -6.37
N SER A 213 19.19 5.76 -6.78
CA SER A 213 20.24 4.99 -6.12
C SER A 213 21.59 5.23 -6.75
N ASN A 214 22.66 5.23 -5.96
CA ASN A 214 24.03 5.27 -6.45
C ASN A 214 24.90 4.36 -5.59
N LYS A 215 25.68 3.49 -6.21
CA LYS A 215 26.64 2.60 -5.53
C LYS A 215 28.02 3.25 -5.49
N ASN A 216 28.82 2.90 -4.48
CA ASN A 216 30.23 3.25 -4.42
C ASN A 216 31.05 2.47 -5.47
N THR A 217 32.34 2.75 -5.56
CA THR A 217 33.22 2.08 -6.53
C THR A 217 33.41 0.58 -6.29
N ALA A 218 33.10 0.08 -5.08
CA ALA A 218 33.12 -1.35 -4.75
C ALA A 218 31.76 -2.02 -5.07
N GLY A 219 30.75 -1.24 -5.50
CA GLY A 219 29.41 -1.76 -5.82
C GLY A 219 28.45 -1.81 -4.64
N ASP A 220 28.81 -1.23 -3.49
CA ASP A 220 28.01 -1.22 -2.26
C ASP A 220 27.31 0.12 -2.03
N PHE A 221 26.35 0.12 -1.10
CA PHE A 221 25.73 1.31 -0.53
C PHE A 221 26.32 1.61 0.85
N ASP A 222 26.46 2.91 1.15
CA ASP A 222 26.82 3.35 2.51
C ASP A 222 25.59 3.35 3.42
N TYR A 223 24.40 3.53 2.83
CA TYR A 223 23.12 3.54 3.54
C TYR A 223 21.97 3.11 2.64
N LEU A 224 20.97 2.40 3.19
CA LEU A 224 19.81 1.94 2.47
C LEU A 224 18.51 2.54 3.03
N PHE A 225 17.64 2.92 2.12
CA PHE A 225 16.23 3.16 2.39
C PHE A 225 15.41 2.00 1.85
N VAL A 226 14.48 1.48 2.65
CA VAL A 226 13.60 0.37 2.26
C VAL A 226 12.17 0.81 2.50
N THR A 227 11.34 0.76 1.46
CA THR A 227 9.98 1.31 1.54
C THR A 227 8.94 0.30 1.10
N ALA A 228 7.75 0.36 1.70
CA ALA A 228 6.55 -0.28 1.20
C ALA A 228 5.36 0.68 1.37
N GLY A 229 4.76 1.08 0.25
CA GLY A 229 3.72 2.10 0.12
C GLY A 229 4.17 3.32 -0.67
N ASP A 230 3.22 3.95 -1.33
CA ASP A 230 3.40 5.11 -2.22
C ASP A 230 3.92 6.36 -1.46
N ILE A 231 3.22 6.80 -0.44
CA ILE A 231 3.63 7.95 0.40
C ILE A 231 4.97 7.68 1.10
N ALA A 232 5.17 6.49 1.64
CA ALA A 232 6.41 6.09 2.30
C ALA A 232 7.61 6.17 1.32
N THR A 233 7.39 5.78 0.07
CA THR A 233 8.41 5.83 -0.99
C THR A 233 8.69 7.26 -1.44
N ARG A 234 7.66 8.10 -1.60
CA ARG A 234 7.83 9.52 -1.93
C ARG A 234 8.70 10.22 -0.88
N GLU A 235 8.43 10.01 0.39
CA GLU A 235 9.22 10.63 1.46
C GLU A 235 10.67 10.14 1.47
N ALA A 236 10.94 8.87 1.16
CA ALA A 236 12.30 8.35 1.05
C ALA A 236 13.06 8.93 -0.17
N VAL A 237 12.40 9.08 -1.32
CA VAL A 237 12.98 9.75 -2.50
C VAL A 237 13.39 11.18 -2.16
N GLU A 238 12.53 11.93 -1.50
CA GLU A 238 12.82 13.32 -1.11
C GLU A 238 13.92 13.39 -0.03
N ALA A 239 13.94 12.44 0.92
CA ALA A 239 15.03 12.33 1.91
C ALA A 239 16.39 12.12 1.24
N ILE A 240 16.47 11.21 0.27
CA ILE A 240 17.70 10.96 -0.48
C ILE A 240 18.14 12.20 -1.27
N LYS A 241 17.21 12.94 -1.88
CA LYS A 241 17.54 14.19 -2.59
C LYS A 241 18.16 15.23 -1.65
N ILE A 242 17.61 15.39 -0.45
CA ILE A 242 18.14 16.29 0.59
C ILE A 242 19.54 15.83 1.02
N LEU A 243 19.67 14.55 1.34
CA LEU A 243 20.95 13.99 1.79
C LEU A 243 22.05 14.07 0.75
N ARG A 244 21.76 13.89 -0.54
CA ARG A 244 22.73 14.03 -1.62
C ARG A 244 23.28 15.45 -1.78
N GLN A 245 22.48 16.46 -1.43
CA GLN A 245 22.95 17.85 -1.43
C GLN A 245 23.89 18.12 -0.25
N ASP A 246 23.61 17.54 0.90
CA ASP A 246 24.34 17.81 2.15
C ASP A 246 25.49 16.81 2.41
N LEU A 247 25.45 15.62 1.79
CA LEU A 247 26.40 14.52 1.93
C LEU A 247 26.71 13.92 0.54
N PRO A 248 27.29 14.70 -0.39
CA PRO A 248 27.51 14.26 -1.77
C PRO A 248 28.49 13.08 -1.91
N GLU A 249 29.29 12.82 -0.90
CA GLU A 249 30.25 11.69 -0.83
C GLU A 249 29.58 10.36 -0.50
N MET A 250 28.36 10.36 0.03
CA MET A 250 27.66 9.14 0.43
C MET A 250 26.87 8.51 -0.71
N HIS A 251 26.76 7.19 -0.63
CA HIS A 251 26.07 6.37 -1.62
C HIS A 251 24.82 5.75 -0.99
N PHE A 252 23.68 6.21 -1.46
CA PHE A 252 22.36 5.82 -0.98
C PHE A 252 21.68 4.86 -1.96
N GLY A 253 21.03 3.81 -1.42
CA GLY A 253 20.13 2.96 -2.18
C GLY A 253 18.69 3.09 -1.70
N LEU A 254 17.73 3.01 -2.63
CA LEU A 254 16.32 2.91 -2.33
C LEU A 254 15.77 1.59 -2.89
N ILE A 255 15.30 0.73 -2.00
CA ILE A 255 14.62 -0.52 -2.34
C ILE A 255 13.15 -0.36 -2.03
N ASN A 256 12.30 -0.51 -3.05
CA ASN A 256 10.87 -0.55 -2.88
C ASN A 256 10.38 -1.99 -2.77
N VAL A 257 9.59 -2.29 -1.74
CA VAL A 257 8.92 -3.57 -1.51
C VAL A 257 7.50 -3.46 -2.02
N SER A 258 7.17 -4.21 -3.07
CA SER A 258 5.88 -4.18 -3.74
C SER A 258 4.86 -5.14 -3.11
N SER A 259 5.33 -6.17 -2.40
CA SER A 259 4.46 -7.17 -1.78
C SER A 259 5.07 -7.79 -0.53
N LEU A 260 4.19 -8.13 0.41
CA LEU A 260 4.51 -8.83 1.66
C LEU A 260 3.55 -10.00 1.86
N THR A 261 4.06 -11.05 2.49
CA THR A 261 3.27 -12.15 3.04
C THR A 261 3.72 -12.44 4.46
N HIS A 262 3.12 -13.42 5.13
CA HIS A 262 3.51 -13.78 6.49
C HIS A 262 5.02 -14.07 6.58
N GLY A 263 5.72 -13.24 7.32
CA GLY A 263 7.16 -13.38 7.60
C GLY A 263 8.10 -13.20 6.41
N ALA A 264 7.62 -12.75 5.23
CA ALA A 264 8.47 -12.65 4.04
C ALA A 264 8.11 -11.46 3.13
N ILE A 265 9.10 -10.96 2.40
CA ILE A 265 8.94 -10.11 1.22
C ILE A 265 8.48 -10.99 0.06
N GLY A 266 7.60 -10.46 -0.80
CA GLY A 266 7.05 -11.18 -1.94
C GLY A 266 5.65 -11.76 -1.67
N THR A 267 5.24 -12.72 -2.47
CA THR A 267 3.94 -13.38 -2.36
C THR A 267 4.07 -14.77 -1.73
N THR A 268 2.95 -15.35 -1.30
CA THR A 268 2.89 -16.72 -0.78
C THR A 268 3.49 -17.77 -1.71
N THR A 269 3.44 -17.52 -3.02
CA THR A 269 3.95 -18.42 -4.06
C THR A 269 5.39 -18.11 -4.50
N ARG A 270 5.86 -16.89 -4.19
CA ARG A 270 7.19 -16.38 -4.56
C ARG A 270 7.75 -15.52 -3.44
N PRO A 271 8.06 -16.09 -2.27
CA PRO A 271 8.77 -15.34 -1.23
C PRO A 271 10.21 -15.06 -1.67
N LEU A 272 10.73 -13.91 -1.30
CA LEU A 272 12.12 -13.54 -1.55
C LEU A 272 13.06 -14.54 -0.86
N SER A 273 14.05 -15.04 -1.57
CA SER A 273 15.05 -15.93 -0.98
C SER A 273 16.11 -15.12 -0.19
N GLN A 274 16.78 -15.77 0.77
CA GLN A 274 17.89 -15.15 1.50
C GLN A 274 19.01 -14.70 0.55
N THR A 275 19.30 -15.49 -0.47
CA THR A 275 20.34 -15.17 -1.47
C THR A 275 19.98 -13.89 -2.26
N ASP A 276 18.73 -13.77 -2.70
CA ASP A 276 18.28 -12.58 -3.44
C ASP A 276 18.23 -11.35 -2.53
N PHE A 277 17.84 -11.54 -1.25
CA PHE A 277 17.92 -10.48 -0.25
C PHE A 277 19.36 -10.00 -0.08
N ASP A 278 20.30 -10.90 0.19
CA ASP A 278 21.71 -10.55 0.41
C ASP A 278 22.33 -9.85 -0.82
N HIS A 279 21.93 -10.27 -2.02
CA HIS A 279 22.37 -9.64 -3.26
C HIS A 279 21.86 -8.21 -3.42
N LEU A 280 20.58 -7.97 -3.09
CA LEU A 280 19.91 -6.68 -3.28
C LEU A 280 20.21 -5.69 -2.14
N PHE A 281 20.15 -6.16 -0.88
CA PHE A 281 20.26 -5.34 0.33
C PHE A 281 21.69 -5.24 0.88
N GLY A 282 22.60 -6.10 0.40
CA GLY A 282 23.92 -6.25 1.01
C GLY A 282 23.84 -6.69 2.48
N GLN A 283 24.99 -6.83 3.12
CA GLN A 283 25.04 -7.40 4.48
C GLN A 283 25.33 -6.39 5.59
N SER A 284 25.81 -5.18 5.29
CA SER A 284 26.38 -4.28 6.28
C SER A 284 25.76 -2.89 6.36
N ALA A 285 25.23 -2.35 5.25
CA ALA A 285 24.70 -0.99 5.22
C ALA A 285 23.54 -0.83 6.20
N PRO A 286 23.49 0.21 7.03
CA PRO A 286 22.34 0.54 7.85
C PRO A 286 21.08 0.74 7.00
N ILE A 287 19.91 0.45 7.56
CA ILE A 287 18.63 0.53 6.86
C ILE A 287 17.69 1.47 7.61
N THR A 288 17.19 2.50 6.93
CA THR A 288 15.95 3.18 7.33
C THR A 288 14.79 2.57 6.53
N ALA A 289 13.88 1.92 7.23
CA ALA A 289 12.66 1.36 6.65
C ALA A 289 11.49 2.34 6.85
N ASN A 290 10.77 2.69 5.78
CA ASN A 290 9.57 3.51 5.86
C ASN A 290 8.37 2.72 5.32
N PHE A 291 7.38 2.48 6.16
CA PHE A 291 6.29 1.58 5.88
C PHE A 291 4.94 2.29 5.90
N HIS A 292 4.06 1.89 5.01
CA HIS A 292 2.69 2.38 4.97
C HIS A 292 1.94 2.14 6.29
N GLY A 293 2.10 0.95 6.87
CA GLY A 293 1.43 0.53 8.10
C GLY A 293 2.28 0.73 9.36
N TYR A 294 2.08 -0.11 10.35
CA TYR A 294 2.81 -0.03 11.62
C TYR A 294 4.29 -0.43 11.47
N PRO A 295 5.25 0.37 11.97
CA PRO A 295 6.67 0.14 11.74
C PRO A 295 7.16 -1.22 12.24
N ASN A 296 6.62 -1.73 13.35
CA ASN A 296 7.03 -3.02 13.91
C ASN A 296 6.73 -4.19 12.97
N THR A 297 5.60 -4.19 12.28
CA THR A 297 5.24 -5.23 11.30
C THR A 297 6.31 -5.36 10.22
N PHE A 298 6.79 -4.24 9.69
CA PHE A 298 7.83 -4.26 8.67
C PHE A 298 9.20 -4.64 9.22
N THR A 299 9.54 -4.14 10.42
CA THR A 299 10.76 -4.52 11.13
C THR A 299 10.83 -6.02 11.34
N ASP A 300 9.76 -6.65 11.78
CA ASP A 300 9.74 -8.09 12.08
C ASP A 300 9.90 -8.92 10.80
N ILE A 301 9.30 -8.51 9.68
CA ILE A 301 9.51 -9.16 8.38
C ILE A 301 10.97 -9.02 7.91
N LEU A 302 11.54 -7.80 7.93
CA LEU A 302 12.91 -7.56 7.51
C LEU A 302 13.92 -8.30 8.41
N SER A 303 13.63 -8.44 9.71
CA SER A 303 14.51 -9.14 10.66
C SER A 303 14.60 -10.65 10.43
N ASN A 304 13.72 -11.22 9.61
CA ASN A 304 13.87 -12.61 9.15
C ASN A 304 15.03 -12.79 8.15
N TYR A 305 15.51 -11.70 7.56
CA TYR A 305 16.57 -11.70 6.57
C TYR A 305 17.89 -11.11 7.07
N THR A 306 17.85 -10.19 8.03
CA THR A 306 19.04 -9.45 8.49
C THR A 306 18.97 -9.10 9.97
N ASP A 307 20.10 -8.70 10.58
CA ASP A 307 20.13 -8.30 12.00
C ASP A 307 19.21 -7.08 12.23
N LYS A 308 18.29 -7.21 13.19
CA LYS A 308 17.37 -6.14 13.60
C LYS A 308 18.07 -4.84 14.00
N LYS A 309 19.31 -4.92 14.50
CA LYS A 309 20.12 -3.74 14.85
C LYS A 309 20.49 -2.87 13.67
N ARG A 310 20.43 -3.42 12.47
CA ARG A 310 20.67 -2.74 11.21
C ARG A 310 19.49 -1.89 10.76
N ILE A 311 18.30 -2.12 11.33
CA ILE A 311 17.03 -1.58 10.87
C ILE A 311 16.52 -0.51 11.84
N LYS A 312 16.23 0.68 11.32
CA LYS A 312 15.42 1.68 11.97
C LYS A 312 14.15 1.89 11.16
N SER A 313 12.99 1.69 11.75
CA SER A 313 11.71 1.70 11.03
C SER A 313 10.85 2.88 11.42
N HIS A 314 10.17 3.42 10.42
CA HIS A 314 9.13 4.44 10.48
C HIS A 314 7.85 3.91 9.84
N GLY A 315 6.74 4.51 10.20
CA GLY A 315 5.42 4.15 9.68
C GLY A 315 4.33 4.84 10.45
N PHE A 316 3.10 4.37 10.36
CA PHE A 316 1.99 4.96 11.08
C PHE A 316 2.05 4.60 12.57
N GLU A 317 2.03 5.61 13.44
CA GLU A 317 2.14 5.48 14.91
C GLU A 317 0.88 5.94 15.65
N GLU A 318 -0.27 5.90 15.00
CA GLU A 318 -1.58 6.33 15.53
C GLU A 318 -1.56 7.79 16.02
N GLN A 319 -0.78 8.65 15.35
CA GLN A 319 -0.70 10.08 15.64
C GLN A 319 -1.36 10.89 14.52
N GLY A 320 -1.84 12.07 14.87
CA GLY A 320 -2.52 12.96 13.94
C GLY A 320 -4.03 12.88 14.06
N SER A 321 -4.70 13.86 13.50
CA SER A 321 -6.15 13.98 13.44
C SER A 321 -6.50 14.78 12.19
N THR A 322 -7.27 15.86 12.30
CA THR A 322 -7.49 16.81 11.21
C THR A 322 -6.30 17.75 11.15
N VAL A 323 -5.31 17.42 10.32
CA VAL A 323 -4.04 18.12 10.15
C VAL A 323 -3.70 18.22 8.66
N THR A 324 -2.61 18.88 8.29
CA THR A 324 -2.13 18.85 6.89
C THR A 324 -1.44 17.53 6.56
N PRO A 325 -1.33 17.12 5.29
CA PRO A 325 -0.66 15.88 4.88
C PRO A 325 0.77 15.75 5.42
N PHE A 326 1.58 16.82 5.36
CA PHE A 326 2.95 16.77 5.88
C PHE A 326 3.00 16.76 7.41
N ALA A 327 2.09 17.46 8.07
CA ALA A 327 1.97 17.40 9.53
C ALA A 327 1.62 15.98 10.01
N MET A 328 0.76 15.25 9.27
CA MET A 328 0.48 13.83 9.52
C MET A 328 1.77 12.98 9.49
N LEU A 329 2.58 13.15 8.45
CA LEU A 329 3.87 12.46 8.32
C LEU A 329 4.86 12.85 9.43
N THR A 330 4.87 14.13 9.83
CA THR A 330 5.74 14.63 10.89
C THR A 330 5.36 14.06 12.26
N MET A 331 4.07 14.02 12.58
CA MET A 331 3.58 13.49 13.85
C MET A 331 3.84 11.98 14.00
N ASN A 332 3.90 11.25 12.89
CA ASN A 332 4.22 9.82 12.84
C ASN A 332 5.72 9.55 12.54
N HIS A 333 6.59 10.55 12.60
CA HIS A 333 8.03 10.45 12.34
C HIS A 333 8.41 9.83 10.99
N ALA A 334 7.49 9.84 10.01
CA ALA A 334 7.66 9.20 8.70
C ALA A 334 7.98 10.19 7.57
N SER A 335 8.20 11.47 7.88
CA SER A 335 8.51 12.50 6.89
C SER A 335 9.95 12.41 6.40
N ARG A 336 10.21 12.95 5.19
CA ARG A 336 11.54 13.04 4.56
C ARG A 336 12.64 13.56 5.48
N LEU A 337 12.31 14.50 6.34
CA LEU A 337 13.29 15.06 7.30
C LEU A 337 13.59 14.09 8.44
N HIS A 338 12.62 13.30 8.91
CA HIS A 338 12.86 12.27 9.91
C HIS A 338 13.74 11.14 9.35
N LEU A 339 13.48 10.72 8.09
CA LEU A 339 14.30 9.73 7.42
C LEU A 339 15.74 10.24 7.19
N ALA A 340 15.90 11.52 6.83
CA ALA A 340 17.21 12.13 6.71
C ALA A 340 17.93 12.29 8.05
N LEU A 341 17.19 12.58 9.14
CA LEU A 341 17.74 12.65 10.49
C LEU A 341 18.37 11.33 10.94
N ASP A 342 17.82 10.19 10.56
CA ASP A 342 18.42 8.89 10.89
C ASP A 342 19.85 8.78 10.42
N VAL A 343 20.14 9.20 9.19
CA VAL A 343 21.46 9.17 8.58
C VAL A 343 22.41 10.11 9.31
N VAL A 344 22.02 11.37 9.48
CA VAL A 344 22.92 12.38 10.06
C VAL A 344 23.17 12.18 11.56
N ILE A 345 22.22 11.57 12.28
CA ILE A 345 22.39 11.14 13.68
C ILE A 345 23.41 10.00 13.75
N LEU A 346 23.30 9.00 12.89
CA LEU A 346 24.25 7.89 12.82
C LEU A 346 25.67 8.37 12.52
N LEU A 347 25.80 9.39 11.65
CA LEU A 347 27.09 10.00 11.29
C LEU A 347 27.62 11.01 12.33
N GLY A 348 26.83 11.37 13.34
CA GLY A 348 27.20 12.38 14.33
C GLY A 348 27.32 13.80 13.78
N ARG A 349 26.61 14.13 12.68
CA ARG A 349 26.60 15.44 12.02
C ARG A 349 25.67 16.42 12.73
N SER A 350 26.12 16.99 13.83
CA SER A 350 25.33 17.93 14.65
C SER A 350 24.86 19.17 13.89
N ASP A 351 25.64 19.64 12.91
CA ASP A 351 25.30 20.75 12.02
C ASP A 351 24.05 20.44 11.17
N LEU A 352 23.96 19.25 10.60
CA LEU A 352 22.82 18.82 9.79
C LEU A 352 21.60 18.43 10.65
N ILE A 353 21.84 17.87 11.84
CA ILE A 353 20.76 17.60 12.80
C ILE A 353 20.03 18.91 13.14
N GLU A 354 20.77 19.96 13.52
CA GLU A 354 20.18 21.27 13.81
C GLU A 354 19.46 21.86 12.61
N LYS A 355 20.04 21.75 11.41
CA LYS A 355 19.43 22.20 10.16
C LYS A 355 18.07 21.56 9.93
N TYR A 356 17.99 20.22 9.99
CA TYR A 356 16.74 19.48 9.68
C TYR A 356 15.69 19.68 10.77
N GLN A 357 16.08 19.78 12.03
CA GLN A 357 15.15 20.10 13.13
C GLN A 357 14.53 21.50 12.96
N LYS A 358 15.32 22.51 12.62
CA LYS A 358 14.79 23.86 12.33
C LYS A 358 13.85 23.85 11.12
N GLN A 359 14.12 23.01 10.13
CA GLN A 359 13.26 22.88 8.97
C GLN A 359 11.91 22.23 9.31
N LEU A 360 11.92 21.22 10.17
CA LEU A 360 10.69 20.61 10.72
C LEU A 360 9.86 21.63 11.51
N GLU A 361 10.51 22.41 12.37
CA GLU A 361 9.84 23.47 13.14
C GLU A 361 9.21 24.52 12.22
N LEU A 362 9.93 24.95 11.16
CA LEU A 362 9.43 25.89 10.17
C LEU A 362 8.17 25.38 9.48
N TYR A 363 8.20 24.14 8.97
CA TYR A 363 7.08 23.56 8.24
C TYR A 363 5.87 23.32 9.15
N ASN A 364 6.08 22.84 10.36
CA ASN A 364 5.00 22.66 11.33
C ASN A 364 4.38 24.00 11.76
N SER A 365 5.19 25.02 11.99
CA SER A 365 4.69 26.36 12.34
C SER A 365 3.88 26.95 11.20
N TYR A 366 4.34 26.79 9.96
CA TYR A 366 3.61 27.25 8.77
C TYR A 366 2.24 26.57 8.65
N ALA A 367 2.21 25.23 8.80
CA ALA A 367 0.97 24.46 8.73
C ALA A 367 -0.04 24.90 9.83
N LEU A 368 0.44 25.16 11.05
CA LEU A 368 -0.40 25.65 12.15
C LEU A 368 -0.96 27.05 11.89
N GLU A 369 -0.16 27.95 11.28
CA GLU A 369 -0.57 29.32 11.00
C GLU A 369 -1.51 29.42 9.81
N HIS A 370 -1.28 28.64 8.75
CA HIS A 370 -1.97 28.79 7.47
C HIS A 370 -3.00 27.68 7.17
N GLY A 371 -3.00 26.58 7.90
CA GLY A 371 -3.89 25.42 7.68
C GLY A 371 -3.58 24.63 6.41
N ILE A 372 -2.42 24.85 5.77
CA ILE A 372 -1.92 24.15 4.58
C ILE A 372 -0.44 23.83 4.74
N ASP A 373 0.07 22.87 3.98
CA ASP A 373 1.50 22.55 3.97
C ASP A 373 2.33 23.67 3.32
N HIS A 374 3.59 23.78 3.74
CA HIS A 374 4.52 24.76 3.18
C HIS A 374 4.73 24.50 1.68
N PRO A 375 4.69 25.55 0.80
CA PRO A 375 4.78 25.36 -0.65
C PRO A 375 6.03 24.64 -1.16
N GLU A 376 7.15 24.76 -0.45
CA GLU A 376 8.40 24.06 -0.79
C GLU A 376 8.29 22.54 -0.71
N LEU A 377 7.29 22.01 -0.01
CA LEU A 377 7.10 20.56 0.13
C LEU A 377 6.55 19.91 -1.15
N GLY A 378 5.91 20.69 -2.03
CA GLY A 378 5.32 20.20 -3.27
C GLY A 378 4.23 19.14 -3.03
N ILE A 379 3.49 19.27 -1.94
CA ILE A 379 2.38 18.39 -1.58
C ILE A 379 1.08 19.14 -1.89
N ASP A 380 0.17 18.50 -2.63
CA ASP A 380 -1.16 19.03 -2.87
C ASP A 380 -2.00 18.98 -1.59
N ASN A 381 -2.55 20.12 -1.21
CA ASN A 381 -3.35 20.31 -0.01
C ASN A 381 -4.84 20.08 -0.27
#